data_8de2d3c5933d12d4d983a783732495e7
#
_entry.id   8de2d3c5933d12d4d983a783732495e7
#
_cell.length_a   1.000
_cell.length_b   1.000
_cell.length_c   1.000
_cell.angle_alpha   90.00
_cell.angle_beta   90.00
_cell.angle_gamma   90.00
#
_symmetry.space_group_name_H-M   'P 1'
#
loop_
_entity.id
_entity.type
_entity.pdbx_description
1 polymer ?
#
loop_
_entity_poly.entity_id
_entity_poly.type
_entity_poly.pdbx_seq_one_letter_code
_entity_poly.pdbx_strand_id
1 'polypeptide(L)'
;MIIPDLPYEQESILTAYLQERDICLIRLVSLTTGEDRQRQLVQDAQGFVYAVAINGVTGKSNQYTDDLDYHLHQLTELSPVPVLTGFGVSSQEDILRFNRVSDGVIVGSKIVAGLHEGHIGDIKKLIEFGSHLDKDY
;
A
#
# COMPACT_ATOMS: atom_id res chain seq x y z
N MET A 1 -0.75 13.62 0.43
CA MET A 1 -2.24 13.64 0.28
C MET A 1 -2.67 12.46 -0.55
N ILE A 2 -3.78 11.79 -0.21
CA ILE A 2 -4.38 10.69 -1.00
C ILE A 2 -5.73 11.17 -1.51
N ILE A 3 -5.97 11.06 -2.82
CA ILE A 3 -7.23 11.41 -3.48
C ILE A 3 -7.65 10.23 -4.34
N PRO A 4 -8.51 9.33 -3.84
CA PRO A 4 -8.81 8.05 -4.48
C PRO A 4 -9.43 8.16 -5.88
N ASP A 5 -10.22 9.20 -6.11
CA ASP A 5 -10.98 9.39 -7.35
C ASP A 5 -10.30 10.33 -8.35
N LEU A 6 -9.03 10.69 -8.12
CA LEU A 6 -8.28 11.54 -9.04
C LEU A 6 -7.56 10.69 -10.09
N PRO A 7 -7.95 10.77 -11.38
CA PRO A 7 -7.23 10.09 -12.44
C PRO A 7 -5.83 10.68 -12.64
N TYR A 8 -4.86 9.84 -12.97
CA TYR A 8 -3.49 10.25 -13.26
C TYR A 8 -3.41 11.40 -14.28
N GLU A 9 -4.23 11.33 -15.32
CA GLU A 9 -4.28 12.32 -16.40
C GLU A 9 -4.77 13.70 -15.93
N GLN A 10 -5.38 13.79 -14.76
CA GLN A 10 -5.90 15.03 -14.17
C GLN A 10 -5.07 15.53 -12.98
N GLU A 11 -4.02 14.82 -12.59
CA GLU A 11 -3.17 15.20 -11.45
C GLU A 11 -2.55 16.60 -11.61
N SER A 12 -2.26 17.02 -12.84
CA SER A 12 -1.68 18.33 -13.16
C SER A 12 -2.51 19.51 -12.65
N ILE A 13 -3.81 19.33 -12.46
CA ILE A 13 -4.72 20.35 -11.92
C ILE A 13 -4.32 20.73 -10.48
N LEU A 14 -3.80 19.78 -9.73
CA LEU A 14 -3.48 19.93 -8.30
C LEU A 14 -1.98 20.00 -8.00
N THR A 15 -1.14 19.40 -8.84
CA THR A 15 0.29 19.23 -8.57
C THR A 15 1.00 20.54 -8.24
N ALA A 16 0.74 21.62 -8.98
CA ALA A 16 1.35 22.91 -8.72
C ALA A 16 1.02 23.45 -7.33
N TYR A 17 -0.25 23.37 -6.92
CA TYR A 17 -0.70 23.82 -5.61
C TYR A 17 -0.17 22.99 -4.46
N LEU A 18 0.01 21.69 -4.67
CA LEU A 18 0.54 20.78 -3.67
C LEU A 18 2.05 20.98 -3.48
N GLN A 19 2.79 21.17 -4.59
CA GLN A 19 4.23 21.42 -4.57
C GLN A 19 4.59 22.71 -3.84
N GLU A 20 3.81 23.79 -4.03
CA GLU A 20 4.00 25.06 -3.29
C GLU A 20 3.87 24.89 -1.77
N ARG A 21 3.31 23.79 -1.29
CA ARG A 21 3.03 23.49 0.12
C ARG A 21 3.79 22.29 0.66
N ASP A 22 4.75 21.79 -0.08
CA ASP A 22 5.51 20.57 0.26
C ASP A 22 4.60 19.35 0.54
N ILE A 23 3.51 19.21 -0.22
CA ILE A 23 2.58 18.09 -0.09
C ILE A 23 2.74 17.14 -1.26
N CYS A 24 3.18 15.91 -0.98
CA CYS A 24 3.20 14.84 -1.98
C CYS A 24 1.79 14.34 -2.29
N LEU A 25 1.48 14.16 -3.57
CA LEU A 25 0.30 13.42 -4.01
C LEU A 25 0.65 11.93 -4.05
N ILE A 26 0.02 11.15 -3.18
CA ILE A 26 0.24 9.71 -3.09
C ILE A 26 -0.64 9.01 -4.10
N ARG A 27 -0.02 8.26 -5.00
CA ARG A 27 -0.74 7.51 -6.03
C ARG A 27 -1.21 6.15 -5.54
N LEU A 28 -2.45 5.81 -5.93
CA LEU A 28 -3.02 4.50 -5.72
C LEU A 28 -2.81 3.67 -6.98
N VAL A 29 -2.20 2.51 -6.84
CA VAL A 29 -1.95 1.58 -7.95
C VAL A 29 -2.63 0.25 -7.65
N SER A 30 -3.55 -0.15 -8.53
CA SER A 30 -4.19 -1.46 -8.44
C SER A 30 -3.26 -2.53 -8.96
N LEU A 31 -3.20 -3.66 -8.28
CA LEU A 31 -2.41 -4.83 -8.70
C LEU A 31 -2.97 -5.54 -9.93
N THR A 32 -4.22 -5.23 -10.32
CA THR A 32 -4.81 -5.72 -11.59
C THR A 32 -4.46 -4.83 -12.79
N THR A 33 -3.76 -3.71 -12.55
CA THR A 33 -3.31 -2.82 -13.61
C THR A 33 -2.18 -3.49 -14.39
N GLY A 34 -2.24 -3.42 -15.73
CA GLY A 34 -1.16 -3.96 -16.58
C GLY A 34 0.18 -3.24 -16.36
N GLU A 35 1.28 -3.96 -16.60
CA GLU A 35 2.63 -3.51 -16.27
C GLU A 35 3.00 -2.14 -16.89
N ASP A 36 2.68 -1.90 -18.16
CA ASP A 36 2.97 -0.62 -18.83
C ASP A 36 2.28 0.56 -18.12
N ARG A 37 1.06 0.35 -17.65
CA ARG A 37 0.31 1.35 -16.89
C ARG A 37 0.88 1.52 -15.49
N GLN A 38 1.32 0.44 -14.85
CA GLN A 38 2.01 0.53 -13.56
C GLN A 38 3.29 1.36 -13.70
N ARG A 39 4.13 1.11 -14.70
CA ARG A 39 5.33 1.91 -14.98
C ARG A 39 5.02 3.39 -15.12
N GLN A 40 3.99 3.73 -15.88
CA GLN A 40 3.56 5.11 -16.05
C GLN A 40 3.13 5.75 -14.72
N LEU A 41 2.37 5.01 -13.90
CA LEU A 41 1.84 5.50 -12.63
C LEU A 41 2.93 5.71 -11.57
N VAL A 42 4.01 4.93 -11.59
CA VAL A 42 5.07 5.05 -10.57
C VAL A 42 6.24 5.93 -11.02
N GLN A 43 6.40 6.20 -12.29
CA GLN A 43 7.56 6.90 -12.86
C GLN A 43 7.92 8.19 -12.12
N ASP A 44 6.91 9.00 -11.74
CA ASP A 44 7.09 10.29 -11.07
C ASP A 44 6.43 10.28 -9.68
N ALA A 45 6.28 9.10 -9.08
CA ALA A 45 5.66 8.98 -7.76
C ALA A 45 6.51 9.65 -6.69
N GLN A 46 5.84 10.28 -5.71
CA GLN A 46 6.46 10.97 -4.59
C GLN A 46 5.96 10.39 -3.27
N GLY A 47 6.79 10.45 -2.24
CA GLY A 47 6.47 9.95 -0.92
C GLY A 47 6.43 8.43 -0.90
N PHE A 48 5.31 7.82 -1.28
CA PHE A 48 5.16 6.38 -1.44
C PHE A 48 4.05 6.04 -2.46
N VAL A 49 4.02 4.81 -2.93
CA VAL A 49 2.94 4.26 -3.74
C VAL A 49 2.02 3.44 -2.84
N TYR A 50 0.72 3.70 -2.91
CA TYR A 50 -0.29 2.93 -2.21
C TYR A 50 -0.77 1.79 -3.13
N ALA A 51 -0.28 0.57 -2.89
CA ALA A 51 -0.74 -0.59 -3.63
C ALA A 51 -2.11 -1.06 -3.11
N VAL A 52 -3.09 -1.13 -4.02
CA VAL A 52 -4.48 -1.49 -3.69
C VAL A 52 -4.84 -2.83 -4.34
N ALA A 53 -5.24 -3.86 -3.56
CA ALA A 53 -5.98 -4.99 -4.12
C ALA A 53 -7.45 -4.61 -4.25
N ILE A 54 -8.05 -4.97 -5.34
CA ILE A 54 -9.50 -4.88 -5.49
C ILE A 54 -10.11 -5.99 -4.63
N ASN A 55 -10.89 -5.60 -3.63
CA ASN A 55 -11.72 -6.51 -2.85
C ASN A 55 -12.70 -7.23 -3.77
N GLY A 56 -12.40 -8.42 -4.17
CA GLY A 56 -13.22 -9.27 -5.04
C GLY A 56 -12.70 -10.68 -5.09
N VAL A 57 -11.52 -10.90 -4.54
CA VAL A 57 -10.81 -12.17 -4.65
C VAL A 57 -10.38 -12.69 -3.29
N THR A 58 -11.32 -12.82 -2.41
CA THR A 58 -11.21 -13.67 -1.21
C THR A 58 -11.47 -15.13 -1.58
N GLY A 59 -10.89 -15.56 -2.70
CA GLY A 59 -10.88 -16.98 -3.08
C GLY A 59 -9.70 -17.68 -2.40
N LYS A 60 -10.00 -18.71 -1.64
CA LYS A 60 -9.06 -19.59 -0.93
C LYS A 60 -8.23 -20.47 -1.89
N SER A 61 -7.56 -19.93 -2.91
CA SER A 61 -6.62 -20.72 -3.70
C SER A 61 -5.20 -20.19 -3.50
N ASN A 62 -4.25 -21.07 -3.21
CA ASN A 62 -2.84 -20.74 -3.08
C ASN A 62 -2.30 -20.03 -4.33
N GLN A 63 -2.78 -20.39 -5.51
CA GLN A 63 -2.37 -19.82 -6.79
C GLN A 63 -2.67 -18.33 -6.89
N TYR A 64 -3.79 -17.88 -6.35
CA TYR A 64 -4.15 -16.45 -6.32
C TYR A 64 -3.26 -15.63 -5.38
N THR A 65 -2.80 -16.26 -4.31
CA THR A 65 -1.88 -15.67 -3.35
C THR A 65 -0.51 -15.41 -3.99
N ASP A 66 -0.02 -16.37 -4.76
CA ASP A 66 1.27 -16.28 -5.45
C ASP A 66 1.24 -15.22 -6.55
N ASP A 67 0.13 -15.09 -7.29
CA ASP A 67 -0.06 -14.04 -8.30
C ASP A 67 -0.04 -12.64 -7.66
N LEU A 68 -0.67 -12.47 -6.50
CA LEU A 68 -0.68 -11.22 -5.76
C LEU A 68 0.72 -10.81 -5.31
N ASP A 69 1.45 -11.75 -4.73
CA ASP A 69 2.81 -11.54 -4.23
C ASP A 69 3.75 -11.19 -5.39
N TYR A 70 3.60 -11.87 -6.54
CA TYR A 70 4.34 -11.57 -7.75
C TYR A 70 4.06 -10.12 -8.25
N HIS A 71 2.81 -9.72 -8.34
CA HIS A 71 2.44 -8.36 -8.79
C HIS A 71 2.91 -7.26 -7.83
N LEU A 72 2.86 -7.52 -6.52
CA LEU A 72 3.41 -6.60 -5.52
C LEU A 72 4.92 -6.45 -5.68
N HIS A 73 5.64 -7.55 -5.80
CA HIS A 73 7.09 -7.53 -6.01
C HIS A 73 7.45 -6.78 -7.29
N GLN A 74 6.77 -7.05 -8.39
CA GLN A 74 6.94 -6.33 -9.66
C GLN A 74 6.73 -4.81 -9.48
N LEU A 75 5.68 -4.40 -8.81
CA LEU A 75 5.39 -2.99 -8.56
C LEU A 75 6.48 -2.34 -7.70
N THR A 76 7.00 -3.05 -6.71
CA THR A 76 8.09 -2.59 -5.83
C THR A 76 9.38 -2.39 -6.62
N GLU A 77 9.72 -3.31 -7.52
CA GLU A 77 10.89 -3.18 -8.41
C GLU A 77 10.79 -2.01 -9.41
N LEU A 78 9.57 -1.67 -9.82
CA LEU A 78 9.33 -0.57 -10.76
C LEU A 78 9.31 0.80 -10.10
N SER A 79 9.00 0.88 -8.81
CA SER A 79 8.75 2.15 -8.12
C SER A 79 10.04 2.81 -7.63
N PRO A 80 10.23 4.13 -7.90
CA PRO A 80 11.37 4.89 -7.36
C PRO A 80 11.17 5.27 -5.88
N VAL A 81 9.99 5.03 -5.31
CA VAL A 81 9.63 5.33 -3.93
C VAL A 81 9.04 4.09 -3.26
N PRO A 82 9.02 4.00 -1.92
CA PRO A 82 8.47 2.83 -1.24
C PRO A 82 7.05 2.46 -1.68
N VAL A 83 6.77 1.17 -1.83
CA VAL A 83 5.44 0.64 -2.11
C VAL A 83 4.85 0.09 -0.82
N LEU A 84 3.74 0.68 -0.39
CA LEU A 84 3.03 0.27 0.82
C LEU A 84 1.72 -0.44 0.47
N THR A 85 1.52 -1.60 1.05
CA THR A 85 0.34 -2.45 0.79
C THR A 85 -0.79 -2.13 1.75
N GLY A 86 -1.95 -1.78 1.22
CA GLY A 86 -3.13 -1.40 2.01
C GLY A 86 -4.33 -2.34 1.86
N PHE A 87 -4.16 -3.64 2.15
CA PHE A 87 -5.23 -4.62 1.98
C PHE A 87 -5.58 -5.30 3.27
N GLY A 88 -6.67 -4.97 3.90
CA GLY A 88 -7.24 -5.80 4.95
C GLY A 88 -6.24 -6.38 5.95
N VAL A 89 -5.08 -5.73 6.10
CA VAL A 89 -4.03 -6.12 7.05
C VAL A 89 -4.62 -6.07 8.44
N SER A 90 -4.72 -7.22 9.07
CA SER A 90 -5.43 -7.37 10.34
C SER A 90 -4.68 -8.20 11.38
N SER A 91 -3.63 -8.86 10.97
CA SER A 91 -2.82 -9.76 11.80
C SER A 91 -1.32 -9.54 11.61
N GLN A 92 -0.53 -10.11 12.52
CA GLN A 92 0.93 -10.11 12.40
C GLN A 92 1.39 -10.96 11.20
N GLU A 93 0.67 -12.03 10.88
CA GLU A 93 0.94 -12.87 9.71
C GLU A 93 0.78 -12.08 8.41
N ASP A 94 -0.24 -11.22 8.31
CA ASP A 94 -0.43 -10.34 7.15
C ASP A 94 0.75 -9.38 7.00
N ILE A 95 1.20 -8.78 8.11
CA ILE A 95 2.35 -7.86 8.12
C ILE A 95 3.61 -8.59 7.64
N LEU A 96 3.91 -9.78 8.21
CA LEU A 96 5.07 -10.57 7.81
C LEU A 96 5.03 -10.95 6.32
N ARG A 97 3.86 -11.36 5.84
CA ARG A 97 3.68 -11.74 4.44
C ARG A 97 3.98 -10.58 3.50
N PHE A 98 3.30 -9.44 3.71
CA PHE A 98 3.43 -8.32 2.80
C PHE A 98 4.78 -7.62 2.88
N ASN A 99 5.44 -7.60 4.03
CA ASN A 99 6.79 -7.06 4.14
C ASN A 99 7.87 -7.88 3.38
N ARG A 100 7.56 -9.09 2.93
CA ARG A 100 8.46 -9.88 2.06
C ARG A 100 8.40 -9.45 0.60
N VAL A 101 7.30 -8.83 0.16
CA VAL A 101 7.00 -8.55 -1.25
C VAL A 101 6.72 -7.08 -1.53
N SER A 102 6.70 -6.24 -0.48
CA SER A 102 6.55 -4.79 -0.59
C SER A 102 7.37 -4.09 0.50
N ASP A 103 7.45 -2.76 0.45
CA ASP A 103 8.24 -1.98 1.40
C ASP A 103 7.59 -1.79 2.76
N GLY A 104 6.33 -2.10 2.88
CA GLY A 104 5.59 -2.00 4.13
C GLY A 104 4.10 -2.17 3.97
N VAL A 105 3.38 -2.00 5.07
CA VAL A 105 1.92 -2.16 5.12
C VAL A 105 1.23 -0.93 5.68
N ILE A 106 0.00 -0.70 5.24
CA ILE A 106 -0.89 0.33 5.78
C ILE A 106 -2.02 -0.37 6.54
N VAL A 107 -2.11 -0.10 7.83
CA VAL A 107 -3.15 -0.66 8.71
C VAL A 107 -4.12 0.45 9.09
N GLY A 108 -5.32 0.42 8.55
CA GLY A 108 -6.36 1.43 8.80
C GLY A 108 -7.54 0.85 9.61
N SER A 109 -8.39 0.10 8.95
CA SER A 109 -9.66 -0.38 9.51
C SER A 109 -9.51 -1.15 10.83
N LYS A 110 -8.46 -1.94 10.97
CA LYS A 110 -8.17 -2.69 12.21
C LYS A 110 -7.88 -1.75 13.38
N ILE A 111 -7.11 -0.68 13.14
CA ILE A 111 -6.81 0.33 14.17
C ILE A 111 -8.08 1.07 14.56
N VAL A 112 -8.86 1.54 13.58
CA VAL A 112 -10.12 2.26 13.84
C VAL A 112 -11.09 1.40 14.64
N ALA A 113 -11.30 0.15 14.24
CA ALA A 113 -12.17 -0.79 14.96
C ALA A 113 -11.67 -1.02 16.41
N GLY A 114 -10.38 -1.30 16.57
CA GLY A 114 -9.80 -1.54 17.89
C GLY A 114 -9.87 -0.31 18.80
N LEU A 115 -9.75 0.91 18.27
CA LEU A 115 -9.95 2.13 19.05
C LEU A 115 -11.42 2.27 19.48
N HIS A 116 -12.36 1.97 18.59
CA HIS A 116 -13.78 2.03 18.90
C HIS A 116 -14.19 1.02 19.97
N GLU A 117 -13.59 -0.16 19.94
CA GLU A 117 -13.85 -1.25 20.89
C GLU A 117 -13.01 -1.16 22.18
N GLY A 118 -12.10 -0.19 22.28
CA GLY A 118 -11.23 0.00 23.45
C GLY A 118 -10.04 -0.98 23.53
N HIS A 119 -9.72 -1.69 22.46
CA HIS A 119 -8.64 -2.67 22.38
C HIS A 119 -7.25 -2.04 22.13
N ILE A 120 -6.91 -0.99 22.89
CA ILE A 120 -5.69 -0.19 22.67
C ILE A 120 -4.42 -1.04 22.84
N GLY A 121 -4.43 -2.02 23.76
CA GLY A 121 -3.29 -2.91 23.99
C GLY A 121 -2.93 -3.76 22.76
N ASP A 122 -3.92 -4.24 22.03
CA ASP A 122 -3.72 -5.07 20.84
C ASP A 122 -3.25 -4.21 19.65
N ILE A 123 -3.75 -2.97 19.55
CA ILE A 123 -3.27 -2.01 18.56
C ILE A 123 -1.78 -1.69 18.80
N LYS A 124 -1.38 -1.42 20.04
CA LYS A 124 0.03 -1.17 20.38
C LYS A 124 0.92 -2.33 19.97
N LYS A 125 0.54 -3.57 20.31
CA LYS A 125 1.28 -4.77 19.94
C LYS A 125 1.43 -4.91 18.42
N LEU A 126 0.38 -4.60 17.67
CA LEU A 126 0.41 -4.68 16.20
C LEU A 126 1.39 -3.65 15.61
N ILE A 127 1.37 -2.41 16.11
CA ILE A 127 2.26 -1.33 15.67
C ILE A 127 3.71 -1.64 16.04
N GLU A 128 3.96 -2.03 17.29
CA GLU A 128 5.29 -2.41 17.78
C GLU A 128 5.88 -3.55 16.97
N PHE A 129 5.07 -4.58 16.68
CA PHE A 129 5.49 -5.70 15.85
C PHE A 129 5.91 -5.23 14.45
N GLY A 130 5.12 -4.40 13.77
CA GLY A 130 5.44 -3.89 12.44
C GLY A 130 6.67 -2.99 12.40
N SER A 131 6.92 -2.21 13.48
CA SER A 131 8.06 -1.29 13.57
C SER A 131 9.40 -1.95 13.87
N HIS A 132 9.39 -3.20 14.39
CA HIS A 132 10.60 -3.95 14.72
C HIS A 132 10.98 -5.02 13.67
N LEU A 133 10.25 -5.07 12.55
CA LEU A 133 10.64 -5.92 11.44
C LEU A 133 11.80 -5.27 10.70
N ASP A 134 13.02 -5.63 11.08
CA ASP A 134 14.21 -5.32 10.29
C ASP A 134 14.05 -5.98 8.93
N LYS A 135 14.23 -5.20 7.88
CA LYS A 135 14.36 -5.74 6.53
C LYS A 135 15.77 -6.30 6.42
N ASP A 136 15.99 -7.51 6.94
CA ASP A 136 17.16 -8.30 6.63
C ASP A 136 17.06 -8.71 5.15
N TYR A 137 17.70 -7.93 4.31
CA TYR A 137 17.94 -8.23 2.90
C TYR A 137 19.27 -8.92 2.69
#